data_7f251cd5bc7bf59ad8824fe77e6f35ea
#
_entry.id   7f251cd5bc7bf59ad8824fe77e6f35ea
#
_cell.length_a   1.000
_cell.length_b   1.000
_cell.length_c   1.000
_cell.angle_alpha   90.00
_cell.angle_beta   90.00
_cell.angle_gamma   90.00
#
_symmetry.space_group_name_H-M   'P 1'
#
loop_
_entity.id
_entity.type
_entity.pdbx_description
1 polymer ?
#
loop_
_entity_poly.entity_id
_entity_poly.type
_entity_poly.pdbx_seq_one_letter_code
_entity_poly.pdbx_strand_id
1 'polypeptide(L)'
;MTLNKHVEYILLAEFDIDKGASLKHQHPTETGTDEHILSELMLPDGAHLRAEDWTIFCLNQLTPDPDQQQIVDEEHKSPLLYVLNLVRTKHDATARRGARVKAMAICTRHQYLHIYKPVLLLAMERYFENPTIEILESLYEAVNSMDLSRMPKFTWHERQILRASDNRTMFEEMFMDSPEEYDDPVDDEVRKKFIDLSSGHTKRPRMLGKDRHFFETKIEYEGIKLPIKIPLTVNPEEVGDFSVIKLINTFTPNINHYPGSLNPHHPHLDTPGSYTHPIMLLLNALLTQKRIIFLGHGHPSGEVANYVLAACALGSGCGTVLRGFTERAFPYTNLTSVDDLLKCPGFIAGVTNPTYEEHTSWWDILCNISTGKITVSKDLEYVRGRKGSIASSVKEEAIVSLSRSPSMNSYKDTNAQEEKKMVDTDAEFMQGVLSAIGAHYGETSIRAKFQDYVLKFVRLADLYEQEVCGLPAKESTLGYGPVFADEGAKKRELAANANRIEGWRQTISYKYYQKDQASRMENSCIQDLDVYRQISKLKKLKQIPDDEVLAIYEAFLNNTITHRQVIEFLSYLPQHQGGLSPLGVGLFHSNPLIREKALELFRRLERSPVGSKFIQDLSKFQKIAYERQAAKVE
;
A
#
# COMPACT_ATOMS: atom_id res chain seq x y z
N MET A 1 2.50 -16.85 -32.01
CA MET A 1 2.45 -16.72 -30.54
C MET A 1 2.84 -15.29 -30.22
N THR A 2 1.90 -14.44 -29.85
CA THR A 2 2.19 -13.11 -29.34
C THR A 2 2.81 -13.31 -27.96
N LEU A 3 4.13 -13.20 -27.87
CA LEU A 3 4.84 -13.10 -26.62
C LEU A 3 4.15 -11.98 -25.81
N ASN A 4 3.69 -12.27 -24.59
CA ASN A 4 3.21 -11.25 -23.68
C ASN A 4 4.38 -10.29 -23.44
N LYS A 5 4.33 -9.12 -24.04
CA LYS A 5 5.36 -8.10 -23.87
C LYS A 5 5.32 -7.59 -22.43
N HIS A 6 6.45 -7.65 -21.73
CA HIS A 6 6.62 -7.16 -20.37
C HIS A 6 7.01 -5.69 -20.35
N VAL A 7 7.82 -5.32 -21.36
CA VAL A 7 8.32 -3.97 -21.58
C VAL A 7 7.77 -3.48 -22.92
N GLU A 8 7.12 -2.32 -22.89
CA GLU A 8 6.51 -1.73 -24.09
C GLU A 8 7.53 -0.93 -24.88
N TYR A 9 8.37 -0.13 -24.20
CA TYR A 9 9.34 0.76 -24.82
C TYR A 9 10.66 0.79 -24.05
N ILE A 10 11.75 1.00 -24.78
CA ILE A 10 13.05 1.44 -24.30
C ILE A 10 13.30 2.85 -24.83
N LEU A 11 13.65 3.78 -23.97
CA LEU A 11 13.90 5.18 -24.33
C LEU A 11 15.35 5.55 -24.02
N LEU A 12 15.92 6.42 -24.81
CA LEU A 12 17.24 6.98 -24.61
C LEU A 12 17.23 8.48 -24.81
N ALA A 13 17.74 9.21 -23.80
CA ALA A 13 17.93 10.66 -23.87
C ALA A 13 19.37 11.04 -23.54
N GLU A 14 19.84 12.13 -24.13
CA GLU A 14 21.16 12.69 -23.89
C GLU A 14 21.05 14.20 -23.64
N PHE A 15 21.90 14.70 -22.76
CA PHE A 15 22.04 16.13 -22.55
C PHE A 15 23.10 16.69 -23.50
N ASP A 16 22.65 17.58 -24.38
CA ASP A 16 23.52 18.35 -25.28
C ASP A 16 23.65 19.79 -24.74
N ILE A 17 24.85 20.36 -24.81
CA ILE A 17 25.13 21.67 -24.24
C ILE A 17 24.40 22.80 -24.99
N ASP A 18 24.25 22.63 -26.29
CA ASP A 18 23.67 23.64 -27.17
C ASP A 18 22.16 23.47 -27.34
N LYS A 19 21.66 22.23 -27.20
CA LYS A 19 20.25 21.85 -27.42
C LYS A 19 19.48 21.54 -26.13
N GLY A 20 20.17 21.38 -24.98
CA GLY A 20 19.57 20.92 -23.74
C GLY A 20 19.29 19.40 -23.71
N ALA A 21 18.26 19.00 -22.99
CA ALA A 21 17.78 17.62 -22.98
C ALA A 21 17.20 17.25 -24.35
N SER A 22 17.58 16.10 -24.88
CA SER A 22 17.08 15.61 -26.18
C SER A 22 16.88 14.12 -26.17
N LEU A 23 15.71 13.66 -26.61
CA LEU A 23 15.43 12.26 -26.84
C LEU A 23 16.18 11.82 -28.10
N LYS A 24 16.94 10.73 -28.01
CA LYS A 24 17.75 10.22 -29.12
C LYS A 24 17.11 9.04 -29.81
N HIS A 25 16.57 8.12 -29.03
CA HIS A 25 15.97 6.89 -29.55
C HIS A 25 14.77 6.47 -28.73
N GLN A 26 13.78 5.93 -29.42
CA GLN A 26 12.64 5.21 -28.87
C GLN A 26 12.56 3.85 -29.59
N HIS A 27 12.44 2.77 -28.85
CA HIS A 27 12.34 1.43 -29.44
C HIS A 27 11.22 0.64 -28.75
N PRO A 28 10.36 -0.14 -29.44
CA PRO A 28 10.40 -0.46 -30.89
C PRO A 28 9.72 0.61 -31.77
N THR A 29 8.94 1.49 -31.21
CA THR A 29 8.21 2.58 -31.89
C THR A 29 8.19 3.81 -31.02
N GLU A 30 7.69 4.91 -31.54
CA GLU A 30 7.43 6.13 -30.78
C GLU A 30 6.31 5.88 -29.75
N THR A 31 6.44 6.49 -28.57
CA THR A 31 5.45 6.37 -27.46
C THR A 31 4.19 7.20 -27.71
N GLY A 32 4.25 8.18 -28.62
CA GLY A 32 3.20 9.16 -28.86
C GLY A 32 3.19 10.31 -27.85
N THR A 33 4.08 10.31 -26.86
CA THR A 33 4.28 11.44 -25.93
C THR A 33 5.28 12.41 -26.54
N ASP A 34 5.12 13.71 -26.29
CA ASP A 34 6.03 14.76 -26.75
C ASP A 34 7.48 14.45 -26.33
N GLU A 35 8.40 14.49 -27.32
CA GLU A 35 9.81 14.14 -27.10
C GLU A 35 10.54 15.11 -26.16
N HIS A 36 10.15 16.37 -26.17
CA HIS A 36 10.74 17.35 -25.27
C HIS A 36 10.33 17.06 -23.82
N ILE A 37 9.05 16.77 -23.58
CA ILE A 37 8.56 16.37 -22.26
C ILE A 37 9.27 15.11 -21.78
N LEU A 38 9.37 14.07 -22.64
CA LEU A 38 10.07 12.84 -22.29
C LEU A 38 11.54 13.08 -21.93
N SER A 39 12.25 13.86 -22.74
CA SER A 39 13.67 14.13 -22.50
C SER A 39 13.92 14.89 -21.19
N GLU A 40 13.06 15.85 -20.87
CA GLU A 40 13.12 16.61 -19.62
C GLU A 40 12.75 15.77 -18.37
N LEU A 41 11.83 14.81 -18.50
CA LEU A 41 11.52 13.85 -17.42
C LEU A 41 12.64 12.84 -17.21
N MET A 42 13.32 12.45 -18.30
CA MET A 42 14.44 11.50 -18.26
C MET A 42 15.72 12.13 -17.73
N LEU A 43 15.92 13.44 -17.91
CA LEU A 43 17.11 14.18 -17.51
C LEU A 43 16.76 15.24 -16.46
N PRO A 44 16.51 14.84 -15.21
CA PRO A 44 16.02 15.72 -14.15
C PRO A 44 17.04 16.82 -13.80
N ASP A 45 16.54 17.91 -13.24
CA ASP A 45 17.35 19.02 -12.75
C ASP A 45 18.48 18.56 -11.84
N GLY A 46 19.69 18.99 -12.11
CA GLY A 46 20.86 18.64 -11.31
C GLY A 46 21.41 17.20 -11.53
N ALA A 47 20.93 16.47 -12.54
CA ALA A 47 21.43 15.14 -12.87
C ALA A 47 22.95 15.09 -13.09
N HIS A 48 23.53 16.15 -13.67
CA HIS A 48 24.98 16.27 -13.90
C HIS A 48 25.83 16.37 -12.61
N LEU A 49 25.21 16.64 -11.46
CA LEU A 49 25.89 16.73 -10.17
C LEU A 49 26.14 15.36 -9.53
N ARG A 50 25.55 14.29 -10.08
CA ARG A 50 25.62 12.93 -9.55
C ARG A 50 26.14 11.97 -10.60
N ALA A 51 26.92 10.99 -10.17
CA ALA A 51 27.41 9.93 -11.08
C ALA A 51 26.26 9.03 -11.56
N GLU A 52 25.24 8.81 -10.72
CA GLU A 52 24.09 7.97 -10.99
C GLU A 52 22.85 8.52 -10.28
N ASP A 53 21.71 8.53 -10.95
CA ASP A 53 20.38 8.78 -10.36
C ASP A 53 19.35 7.88 -11.02
N TRP A 54 18.35 7.46 -10.24
CA TRP A 54 17.23 6.65 -10.69
C TRP A 54 15.94 7.46 -10.58
N THR A 55 15.24 7.62 -11.69
CA THR A 55 13.99 8.37 -11.71
C THR A 55 12.83 7.44 -12.05
N ILE A 56 11.67 7.69 -11.48
CA ILE A 56 10.42 6.99 -11.82
C ILE A 56 9.40 8.05 -12.22
N PHE A 57 8.76 7.87 -13.35
CA PHE A 57 7.60 8.64 -13.78
C PHE A 57 6.59 7.72 -14.49
N CYS A 58 5.41 8.23 -14.81
CA CYS A 58 4.36 7.45 -15.43
C CYS A 58 3.94 8.06 -16.76
N LEU A 59 3.51 7.21 -17.69
CA LEU A 59 2.87 7.60 -18.96
C LEU A 59 1.43 7.08 -18.98
N ASN A 60 0.58 7.70 -19.78
CA ASN A 60 -0.84 7.38 -19.90
C ASN A 60 -1.62 7.57 -18.59
N GLN A 61 -1.25 8.58 -17.81
CA GLN A 61 -2.00 8.97 -16.65
C GLN A 61 -3.36 9.52 -17.08
N LEU A 62 -4.39 9.28 -16.24
CA LEU A 62 -5.70 9.84 -16.50
C LEU A 62 -5.65 11.36 -16.31
N THR A 63 -5.91 12.09 -17.39
CA THR A 63 -6.47 13.44 -17.30
C THR A 63 -7.99 13.30 -17.39
N PRO A 64 -8.73 13.33 -16.28
CA PRO A 64 -10.18 13.32 -16.36
C PRO A 64 -10.61 14.61 -17.09
N ASP A 65 -11.43 14.43 -18.12
CA ASP A 65 -12.19 15.53 -18.69
C ASP A 65 -13.04 16.13 -17.55
N PRO A 66 -12.86 17.41 -17.18
CA PRO A 66 -13.62 18.03 -16.11
C PRO A 66 -15.14 17.94 -16.31
N ASP A 67 -15.60 17.85 -17.54
CA ASP A 67 -17.02 17.75 -17.89
C ASP A 67 -17.53 16.29 -17.91
N GLN A 68 -16.65 15.30 -17.95
CA GLN A 68 -16.97 13.89 -17.91
C GLN A 68 -16.46 13.25 -16.61
N GLN A 69 -17.17 13.44 -15.51
CA GLN A 69 -16.95 12.68 -14.26
C GLN A 69 -17.29 11.18 -14.38
N GLN A 70 -17.37 10.65 -15.60
CA GLN A 70 -17.59 9.25 -15.86
C GLN A 70 -16.24 8.51 -15.76
N ILE A 71 -16.27 7.39 -15.02
CA ILE A 71 -15.20 6.39 -15.09
C ILE A 71 -15.16 5.96 -16.56
N VAL A 72 -14.08 6.29 -17.27
CA VAL A 72 -13.85 5.75 -18.62
C VAL A 72 -13.83 4.23 -18.48
N ASP A 73 -14.63 3.55 -19.29
CA ASP A 73 -14.66 2.09 -19.28
C ASP A 73 -13.25 1.55 -19.39
N GLU A 74 -12.87 0.64 -18.48
CA GLU A 74 -11.51 0.08 -18.38
C GLU A 74 -11.06 -0.54 -19.72
N GLU A 75 -11.99 -0.94 -20.58
CA GLU A 75 -11.74 -1.52 -21.91
C GLU A 75 -11.19 -0.50 -22.93
N HIS A 76 -11.44 0.79 -22.78
CA HIS A 76 -11.02 1.84 -23.72
C HIS A 76 -9.86 2.70 -23.24
N LYS A 77 -9.33 2.40 -22.05
CA LYS A 77 -8.26 3.16 -21.43
C LYS A 77 -6.89 2.61 -21.84
N SER A 78 -6.01 3.48 -22.33
CA SER A 78 -4.60 3.13 -22.46
C SER A 78 -4.03 2.74 -21.08
N PRO A 79 -3.36 1.59 -20.97
CA PRO A 79 -2.84 1.14 -19.69
C PRO A 79 -1.77 2.10 -19.17
N LEU A 80 -1.78 2.33 -17.84
CA LEU A 80 -0.73 3.09 -17.16
C LEU A 80 0.61 2.39 -17.37
N LEU A 81 1.62 3.14 -17.81
CA LEU A 81 2.98 2.68 -17.98
C LEU A 81 3.88 3.31 -16.92
N TYR A 82 4.60 2.47 -16.20
CA TYR A 82 5.64 2.88 -15.26
C TYR A 82 6.97 2.94 -15.99
N VAL A 83 7.68 4.04 -15.84
CA VAL A 83 8.98 4.26 -16.46
C VAL A 83 10.05 4.24 -15.39
N LEU A 84 10.94 3.26 -15.47
CA LEU A 84 12.17 3.22 -14.68
C LEU A 84 13.30 3.80 -15.53
N ASN A 85 13.82 4.93 -15.11
CA ASN A 85 14.85 5.67 -15.82
C ASN A 85 16.15 5.72 -15.02
N LEU A 86 17.25 5.35 -15.66
CA LEU A 86 18.61 5.44 -15.15
C LEU A 86 19.33 6.62 -15.80
N VAL A 87 19.79 7.56 -15.00
CA VAL A 87 20.66 8.66 -15.45
C VAL A 87 22.10 8.37 -15.01
N ARG A 88 23.03 8.44 -15.95
CA ARG A 88 24.45 8.28 -15.66
C ARG A 88 25.25 9.46 -16.22
N THR A 89 26.17 9.95 -15.38
CA THR A 89 27.11 11.00 -15.74
C THR A 89 28.51 10.43 -15.72
N LYS A 90 29.19 10.44 -16.87
CA LYS A 90 30.61 10.08 -16.98
C LYS A 90 31.44 11.34 -17.23
N HIS A 91 32.50 11.51 -16.43
CA HIS A 91 33.48 12.56 -16.68
C HIS A 91 34.22 12.29 -18.00
N ASP A 92 34.27 13.29 -18.84
CA ASP A 92 34.97 13.24 -20.13
C ASP A 92 35.67 14.58 -20.34
N ALA A 93 37.00 14.57 -20.21
CA ALA A 93 37.83 15.78 -20.38
C ALA A 93 37.74 16.38 -21.80
N THR A 94 37.28 15.58 -22.77
CA THR A 94 37.05 16.04 -24.16
C THR A 94 35.71 16.74 -24.35
N ALA A 95 34.77 16.53 -23.42
CA ALA A 95 33.47 17.18 -23.43
C ALA A 95 33.58 18.65 -22.96
N ARG A 96 32.86 19.56 -23.60
CA ARG A 96 32.89 21.01 -23.34
C ARG A 96 32.60 21.44 -21.90
N ARG A 97 31.87 20.60 -21.11
CA ARG A 97 31.62 20.75 -19.66
C ARG A 97 32.29 19.66 -18.80
N GLY A 98 33.22 18.90 -19.36
CA GLY A 98 33.92 17.85 -18.64
C GLY A 98 33.08 16.62 -18.28
N ALA A 99 31.85 16.51 -18.75
CA ALA A 99 30.97 15.37 -18.47
C ALA A 99 29.97 15.12 -19.60
N ARG A 100 29.61 13.84 -19.79
CA ARG A 100 28.50 13.39 -20.64
C ARG A 100 27.39 12.82 -19.75
N VAL A 101 26.17 13.32 -19.92
CA VAL A 101 24.98 12.85 -19.20
C VAL A 101 24.08 12.12 -20.18
N LYS A 102 23.76 10.87 -19.86
CA LYS A 102 22.87 10.02 -20.64
C LYS A 102 21.80 9.40 -19.74
N ALA A 103 20.61 9.23 -20.26
CA ALA A 103 19.50 8.58 -19.56
C ALA A 103 18.92 7.46 -20.42
N MET A 104 18.70 6.30 -19.82
CA MET A 104 18.07 5.14 -20.47
C MET A 104 16.90 4.66 -19.61
N ALA A 105 15.73 4.46 -20.23
CA ALA A 105 14.52 4.12 -19.51
C ALA A 105 13.82 2.88 -20.08
N ILE A 106 13.20 2.12 -19.18
CA ILE A 106 12.34 0.98 -19.48
C ILE A 106 10.91 1.36 -19.12
N CYS A 107 9.97 1.25 -20.09
CA CYS A 107 8.55 1.49 -19.90
C CYS A 107 7.81 0.15 -19.79
N THR A 108 7.16 -0.11 -18.66
CA THR A 108 6.53 -1.39 -18.36
C THR A 108 5.16 -1.20 -17.68
N ARG A 109 4.32 -2.23 -17.75
CA ARG A 109 3.05 -2.30 -16.99
C ARG A 109 3.22 -2.91 -15.60
N HIS A 110 4.40 -3.43 -15.26
CA HIS A 110 4.66 -4.11 -14.00
C HIS A 110 5.05 -3.15 -12.89
N GLN A 111 4.54 -3.37 -11.68
CA GLN A 111 4.82 -2.54 -10.50
C GLN A 111 6.21 -2.81 -9.91
N TYR A 112 6.79 -3.99 -10.13
CA TYR A 112 8.06 -4.42 -9.55
C TYR A 112 9.27 -3.95 -10.39
N LEU A 113 9.45 -2.64 -10.47
CA LEU A 113 10.46 -1.99 -11.33
C LEU A 113 11.90 -2.40 -11.03
N HIS A 114 12.18 -2.79 -9.78
CA HIS A 114 13.53 -3.15 -9.31
C HIS A 114 14.17 -4.29 -10.11
N ILE A 115 13.36 -5.18 -10.70
CA ILE A 115 13.88 -6.33 -11.47
C ILE A 115 14.67 -5.90 -12.72
N TYR A 116 14.39 -4.70 -13.25
CA TYR A 116 15.05 -4.20 -14.45
C TYR A 116 16.33 -3.41 -14.16
N LYS A 117 16.61 -3.04 -12.90
CA LYS A 117 17.80 -2.25 -12.54
C LYS A 117 19.11 -2.90 -12.98
N PRO A 118 19.36 -4.21 -12.76
CA PRO A 118 20.64 -4.81 -13.13
C PRO A 118 20.88 -4.81 -14.65
N VAL A 119 19.88 -5.16 -15.44
CA VAL A 119 20.04 -5.21 -16.90
C VAL A 119 20.17 -3.81 -17.49
N LEU A 120 19.47 -2.82 -16.95
CA LEU A 120 19.54 -1.43 -17.39
C LEU A 120 20.93 -0.81 -17.11
N LEU A 121 21.54 -1.16 -15.99
CA LEU A 121 22.94 -0.78 -15.69
C LEU A 121 23.91 -1.35 -16.74
N LEU A 122 23.80 -2.64 -17.06
CA LEU A 122 24.66 -3.27 -18.06
C LEU A 122 24.49 -2.63 -19.45
N ALA A 123 23.25 -2.42 -19.87
CA ALA A 123 22.96 -1.81 -21.17
C ALA A 123 23.49 -0.36 -21.24
N MET A 124 23.34 0.42 -20.16
CA MET A 124 23.86 1.77 -20.09
C MET A 124 25.40 1.81 -20.18
N GLU A 125 26.12 0.89 -19.53
CA GLU A 125 27.58 0.79 -19.64
C GLU A 125 28.00 0.48 -21.08
N ARG A 126 27.31 -0.46 -21.75
CA ARG A 126 27.54 -0.79 -23.17
C ARG A 126 27.28 0.40 -24.08
N TYR A 127 26.21 1.15 -23.82
CA TYR A 127 25.88 2.34 -24.61
C TYR A 127 26.91 3.47 -24.45
N PHE A 128 27.59 3.56 -23.30
CA PHE A 128 28.70 4.49 -23.14
C PHE A 128 29.94 4.05 -23.92
N GLU A 129 30.18 2.74 -24.09
CA GLU A 129 31.30 2.19 -24.86
C GLU A 129 31.04 2.32 -26.37
N ASN A 130 29.85 1.96 -26.83
CA ASN A 130 29.46 1.99 -28.24
C ASN A 130 28.02 2.52 -28.37
N PRO A 131 27.81 3.81 -28.64
CA PRO A 131 26.48 4.42 -28.67
C PRO A 131 25.73 4.09 -29.97
N THR A 132 25.11 2.92 -30.03
CA THR A 132 24.31 2.44 -31.17
C THR A 132 22.91 2.02 -30.76
N ILE A 133 21.97 1.99 -31.72
CA ILE A 133 20.58 1.63 -31.48
C ILE A 133 20.43 0.13 -31.18
N GLU A 134 21.33 -0.71 -31.70
CA GLU A 134 21.31 -2.16 -31.51
C GLU A 134 21.35 -2.55 -30.01
N ILE A 135 21.90 -1.68 -29.15
CA ILE A 135 21.91 -1.91 -27.71
C ILE A 135 20.49 -1.82 -27.12
N LEU A 136 19.66 -0.89 -27.63
CA LEU A 136 18.27 -0.77 -27.20
C LEU A 136 17.46 -1.97 -27.70
N GLU A 137 17.70 -2.40 -28.93
CA GLU A 137 17.06 -3.59 -29.52
C GLU A 137 17.41 -4.85 -28.73
N SER A 138 18.69 -5.07 -28.45
CA SER A 138 19.18 -6.20 -27.64
C SER A 138 18.61 -6.16 -26.21
N LEU A 139 18.55 -5.00 -25.58
CA LEU A 139 17.94 -4.84 -24.26
C LEU A 139 16.44 -5.17 -24.30
N TYR A 140 15.72 -4.66 -25.31
CA TYR A 140 14.29 -4.91 -25.47
C TYR A 140 13.97 -6.40 -25.65
N GLU A 141 14.76 -7.10 -26.48
CA GLU A 141 14.63 -8.53 -26.68
C GLU A 141 14.94 -9.30 -25.40
N ALA A 142 16.02 -8.95 -24.70
CA ALA A 142 16.44 -9.61 -23.47
C ALA A 142 15.36 -9.52 -22.36
N VAL A 143 14.81 -8.32 -22.11
CA VAL A 143 13.79 -8.14 -21.07
C VAL A 143 12.46 -8.79 -21.43
N ASN A 144 12.07 -8.81 -22.71
CA ASN A 144 10.85 -9.45 -23.18
C ASN A 144 10.99 -10.98 -23.38
N SER A 145 12.22 -11.52 -23.37
CA SER A 145 12.47 -12.97 -23.35
C SER A 145 12.28 -13.61 -21.96
N MET A 146 12.11 -12.81 -20.92
CA MET A 146 11.86 -13.29 -19.56
C MET A 146 10.57 -14.12 -19.50
N ASP A 147 10.68 -15.37 -19.06
CA ASP A 147 9.54 -16.27 -18.99
C ASP A 147 8.74 -16.03 -17.69
N LEU A 148 7.53 -15.50 -17.84
CA LEU A 148 6.54 -15.34 -16.78
C LEU A 148 5.32 -16.25 -16.96
N SER A 149 5.35 -17.18 -17.92
CA SER A 149 4.21 -18.06 -18.24
C SER A 149 3.83 -18.96 -17.06
N ARG A 150 4.80 -19.31 -16.22
CA ARG A 150 4.64 -20.15 -15.03
C ARG A 150 4.39 -19.37 -13.76
N MET A 151 4.37 -18.03 -13.82
CA MET A 151 4.09 -17.21 -12.64
C MET A 151 2.64 -17.44 -12.18
N PRO A 152 2.40 -17.86 -10.92
CA PRO A 152 1.06 -18.12 -10.42
C PRO A 152 0.23 -16.84 -10.39
N LYS A 153 -1.02 -16.95 -10.85
CA LYS A 153 -1.99 -15.85 -10.82
C LYS A 153 -2.84 -15.99 -9.57
N PHE A 154 -2.49 -15.25 -8.54
CA PHE A 154 -3.24 -15.24 -7.29
C PHE A 154 -4.47 -14.35 -7.37
N THR A 155 -5.56 -14.82 -6.82
CA THR A 155 -6.76 -14.01 -6.52
C THR A 155 -6.43 -12.97 -5.44
N TRP A 156 -7.34 -12.03 -5.22
CA TRP A 156 -7.18 -11.05 -4.14
C TRP A 156 -7.06 -11.74 -2.77
N HIS A 157 -7.90 -12.74 -2.48
CA HIS A 157 -7.88 -13.49 -1.23
C HIS A 157 -6.56 -14.23 -1.01
N GLU A 158 -6.05 -14.91 -2.02
CA GLU A 158 -4.78 -15.63 -1.94
C GLU A 158 -3.59 -14.69 -1.70
N ARG A 159 -3.57 -13.52 -2.34
CA ARG A 159 -2.54 -12.49 -2.04
C ARG A 159 -2.62 -11.99 -0.60
N GLN A 160 -3.83 -11.78 -0.04
CA GLN A 160 -3.97 -11.42 1.37
C GLN A 160 -3.43 -12.51 2.29
N ILE A 161 -3.66 -13.78 1.96
CA ILE A 161 -3.11 -14.92 2.71
C ILE A 161 -1.58 -14.95 2.65
N LEU A 162 -0.98 -14.75 1.49
CA LEU A 162 0.49 -14.64 1.35
C LEU A 162 1.05 -13.51 2.23
N ARG A 163 0.36 -12.37 2.32
CA ARG A 163 0.76 -11.25 3.18
C ARG A 163 0.55 -11.54 4.67
N ALA A 164 -0.42 -12.37 5.01
CA ALA A 164 -0.74 -12.72 6.40
C ALA A 164 0.14 -13.83 6.97
N SER A 165 0.79 -14.62 6.13
CA SER A 165 1.58 -15.79 6.52
C SER A 165 3.06 -15.59 6.25
N ASP A 166 3.91 -15.97 7.21
CA ASP A 166 5.36 -16.04 7.04
C ASP A 166 5.81 -17.41 6.50
N ASN A 167 4.85 -18.31 6.17
CA ASN A 167 5.15 -19.66 5.69
C ASN A 167 5.65 -19.64 4.25
N ARG A 168 6.93 -19.94 4.06
CA ARG A 168 7.61 -19.91 2.75
C ARG A 168 7.05 -20.90 1.73
N THR A 169 6.30 -21.91 2.16
CA THR A 169 5.71 -22.93 1.28
C THR A 169 4.23 -22.71 1.02
N MET A 170 3.71 -21.51 1.33
CA MET A 170 2.31 -21.16 1.09
C MET A 170 2.00 -21.23 -0.41
N PHE A 171 0.91 -21.94 -0.77
CA PHE A 171 0.49 -22.17 -2.16
C PHE A 171 1.55 -22.85 -3.05
N GLU A 172 2.40 -23.70 -2.47
CA GLU A 172 3.45 -24.42 -3.21
C GLU A 172 2.88 -25.23 -4.40
N GLU A 173 1.67 -25.75 -4.25
CA GLU A 173 0.94 -26.48 -5.28
C GLU A 173 0.61 -25.67 -6.54
N MET A 174 0.61 -24.33 -6.45
CA MET A 174 0.39 -23.44 -7.61
C MET A 174 1.65 -23.22 -8.44
N PHE A 175 2.81 -23.57 -7.90
CA PHE A 175 4.09 -23.57 -8.59
C PHE A 175 4.32 -24.97 -9.17
N MET A 176 3.87 -25.20 -10.40
CA MET A 176 4.13 -26.46 -11.09
C MET A 176 5.63 -26.53 -11.43
N ASP A 177 6.39 -27.16 -10.55
CA ASP A 177 7.81 -27.39 -10.78
C ASP A 177 7.95 -28.46 -11.87
N SER A 178 8.68 -28.14 -12.94
CA SER A 178 9.15 -29.15 -13.89
C SER A 178 10.15 -30.07 -13.18
N PRO A 179 10.16 -31.38 -13.48
CA PRO A 179 11.15 -32.30 -12.95
C PRO A 179 12.61 -31.91 -13.24
N GLU A 180 12.84 -30.99 -14.16
CA GLU A 180 14.15 -30.58 -14.66
C GLU A 180 14.86 -29.50 -13.82
N GLU A 181 14.19 -28.87 -12.83
CA GLU A 181 14.82 -27.83 -12.00
C GLU A 181 15.63 -28.35 -10.80
N TYR A 182 15.78 -29.67 -10.66
CA TYR A 182 16.56 -30.28 -9.58
C TYR A 182 18.08 -30.45 -9.89
N ASP A 183 18.51 -30.12 -11.11
CA ASP A 183 19.92 -30.22 -11.54
C ASP A 183 20.60 -28.86 -11.63
N ASP A 184 20.71 -28.12 -10.53
CA ASP A 184 21.65 -27.00 -10.43
C ASP A 184 22.96 -27.55 -9.78
N PRO A 185 24.08 -27.65 -10.54
CA PRO A 185 25.32 -28.27 -10.07
C PRO A 185 25.96 -27.55 -8.87
N VAL A 186 25.52 -26.32 -8.57
CA VAL A 186 26.00 -25.55 -7.41
C VAL A 186 25.42 -26.08 -6.08
N ASP A 187 24.22 -26.68 -6.12
CA ASP A 187 23.57 -27.25 -4.93
C ASP A 187 24.21 -28.59 -4.48
N ASP A 188 24.85 -29.32 -5.38
CA ASP A 188 25.46 -30.61 -5.07
C ASP A 188 26.79 -30.49 -4.30
N GLU A 189 27.58 -29.42 -4.50
CA GLU A 189 28.77 -29.17 -3.69
C GLU A 189 28.43 -28.67 -2.28
N VAL A 190 27.39 -27.86 -2.16
CA VAL A 190 26.86 -27.42 -0.85
C VAL A 190 26.24 -28.61 -0.13
N ARG A 191 25.52 -29.50 -0.83
CA ARG A 191 25.00 -30.76 -0.29
C ARG A 191 26.10 -31.67 0.23
N LYS A 192 27.18 -31.86 -0.50
CA LYS A 192 28.33 -32.71 -0.08
C LYS A 192 29.03 -32.16 1.15
N LYS A 193 29.23 -30.84 1.25
CA LYS A 193 29.83 -30.19 2.44
C LYS A 193 28.96 -30.28 3.70
N PHE A 194 27.63 -30.30 3.59
CA PHE A 194 26.74 -30.46 4.74
C PHE A 194 26.57 -31.92 5.18
N ILE A 195 26.76 -32.89 4.30
CA ILE A 195 26.71 -34.33 4.63
C ILE A 195 27.94 -34.77 5.43
N ASP A 196 29.11 -34.19 5.16
CA ASP A 196 30.37 -34.51 5.86
C ASP A 196 30.46 -33.97 7.31
N LEU A 197 29.61 -33.02 7.68
CA LEU A 197 29.58 -32.40 9.01
C LEU A 197 28.57 -33.01 9.99
N SER A 198 27.77 -34.00 9.56
CA SER A 198 26.74 -34.64 10.40
C SER A 198 26.86 -36.15 10.50
N SER A 199 28.04 -36.64 10.89
CA SER A 199 28.17 -38.03 11.32
C SER A 199 27.52 -38.21 12.69
N GLY A 200 26.26 -38.56 12.73
CA GLY A 200 25.66 -39.09 13.94
C GLY A 200 24.26 -38.57 14.31
N HIS A 201 23.30 -38.59 13.47
CA HIS A 201 21.87 -38.88 13.72
C HIS A 201 21.06 -38.51 12.47
N THR A 202 20.43 -39.47 11.90
CA THR A 202 19.59 -39.41 10.69
C THR A 202 18.34 -38.57 10.89
N LYS A 203 18.48 -37.24 10.89
CA LYS A 203 17.40 -36.34 10.46
C LYS A 203 17.80 -35.83 9.09
N ARG A 204 17.09 -36.28 8.03
CA ARG A 204 17.22 -35.69 6.68
C ARG A 204 17.27 -34.20 6.83
N PRO A 205 18.29 -33.47 6.28
CA PRO A 205 18.28 -32.03 6.29
C PRO A 205 16.97 -31.60 5.61
N ARG A 206 16.14 -30.84 6.32
CA ARG A 206 15.02 -30.15 5.69
C ARG A 206 15.68 -29.24 4.64
N MET A 207 15.56 -29.61 3.37
CA MET A 207 15.86 -28.68 2.29
C MET A 207 15.07 -27.42 2.62
N LEU A 208 15.75 -26.28 2.72
CA LEU A 208 15.06 -24.99 2.77
C LEU A 208 14.28 -24.91 1.46
N GLY A 209 12.98 -25.16 1.49
CA GLY A 209 12.11 -25.00 0.34
C GLY A 209 12.25 -23.59 -0.23
N LYS A 210 12.08 -23.46 -1.54
CA LYS A 210 12.05 -22.14 -2.20
C LYS A 210 11.02 -21.26 -1.50
N ASP A 211 11.32 -19.95 -1.40
CA ASP A 211 10.38 -19.01 -0.81
C ASP A 211 9.30 -18.63 -1.83
N ARG A 212 8.09 -19.18 -1.62
CA ARG A 212 6.93 -19.02 -2.52
C ARG A 212 6.24 -17.65 -2.42
N HIS A 213 6.78 -16.72 -1.63
CA HIS A 213 6.40 -15.29 -1.71
C HIS A 213 7.01 -14.62 -2.94
N PHE A 214 7.96 -15.27 -3.60
CA PHE A 214 8.62 -14.81 -4.80
C PHE A 214 8.49 -15.83 -5.94
N PHE A 215 8.34 -15.31 -7.15
CA PHE A 215 8.54 -16.07 -8.37
C PHE A 215 9.97 -15.83 -8.86
N GLU A 216 10.70 -16.89 -9.14
CA GLU A 216 12.09 -16.82 -9.61
C GLU A 216 12.15 -17.07 -11.11
N THR A 217 12.82 -16.18 -11.84
CA THR A 217 13.08 -16.26 -13.27
C THR A 217 14.46 -15.66 -13.57
N LYS A 218 14.81 -15.51 -14.84
CA LYS A 218 16.09 -14.93 -15.27
C LYS A 218 15.89 -14.05 -16.49
N ILE A 219 16.76 -13.04 -16.61
CA ILE A 219 16.98 -12.29 -17.84
C ILE A 219 18.37 -12.66 -18.35
N GLU A 220 18.49 -12.99 -19.64
CA GLU A 220 19.78 -13.24 -20.26
C GLU A 220 20.11 -12.07 -21.20
N TYR A 221 21.16 -11.33 -20.88
CA TYR A 221 21.62 -10.18 -21.65
C TYR A 221 23.09 -10.35 -22.01
N GLU A 222 23.41 -10.38 -23.29
CA GLU A 222 24.78 -10.61 -23.83
C GLU A 222 25.50 -11.83 -23.20
N GLY A 223 24.80 -12.93 -23.01
CA GLY A 223 25.33 -14.15 -22.40
C GLY A 223 25.43 -14.11 -20.86
N ILE A 224 25.10 -12.99 -20.23
CA ILE A 224 25.05 -12.85 -18.78
C ILE A 224 23.66 -13.21 -18.27
N LYS A 225 23.56 -14.23 -17.40
CA LYS A 225 22.31 -14.64 -16.76
C LYS A 225 22.09 -13.88 -15.48
N LEU A 226 21.09 -13.02 -15.44
CA LEU A 226 20.68 -12.22 -14.29
C LEU A 226 19.51 -12.90 -13.59
N PRO A 227 19.67 -13.40 -12.36
CA PRO A 227 18.58 -13.97 -11.59
C PRO A 227 17.59 -12.89 -11.18
N ILE A 228 16.30 -13.14 -11.37
CA ILE A 228 15.21 -12.21 -11.10
C ILE A 228 14.27 -12.83 -10.08
N LYS A 229 13.92 -12.06 -9.04
CA LYS A 229 12.92 -12.43 -8.04
C LYS A 229 11.77 -11.43 -8.07
N ILE A 230 10.58 -11.93 -8.43
CA ILE A 230 9.36 -11.12 -8.52
C ILE A 230 8.52 -11.36 -7.26
N PRO A 231 8.25 -10.32 -6.44
CA PRO A 231 7.42 -10.47 -5.26
C PRO A 231 5.95 -10.66 -5.66
N LEU A 232 5.33 -11.74 -5.18
CA LEU A 232 3.94 -12.10 -5.51
C LEU A 232 2.90 -11.44 -4.59
N THR A 233 3.38 -10.78 -3.54
CA THR A 233 2.56 -10.08 -2.54
C THR A 233 2.28 -8.62 -2.89
N VAL A 234 2.87 -8.08 -3.97
CA VAL A 234 2.73 -6.67 -4.37
C VAL A 234 1.35 -6.42 -4.98
N ASN A 235 0.73 -5.32 -4.56
CA ASN A 235 -0.55 -4.86 -5.10
C ASN A 235 -0.35 -3.74 -6.14
N PRO A 236 -1.36 -3.43 -6.97
CA PRO A 236 -1.24 -2.42 -8.03
C PRO A 236 -0.84 -1.02 -7.57
N GLU A 237 -1.20 -0.63 -6.34
CA GLU A 237 -0.83 0.68 -5.77
C GLU A 237 0.55 0.70 -5.09
N GLU A 238 1.27 -0.43 -5.08
CA GLU A 238 2.61 -0.55 -4.51
C GLU A 238 3.64 -0.63 -5.65
N VAL A 239 4.08 0.50 -6.13
CA VAL A 239 5.02 0.61 -7.26
C VAL A 239 6.42 0.99 -6.76
N GLY A 240 7.44 0.29 -7.26
CA GLY A 240 8.84 0.59 -6.96
C GLY A 240 9.30 0.27 -5.54
N ASP A 241 10.49 0.75 -5.20
CA ASP A 241 11.16 0.50 -3.92
C ASP A 241 11.03 1.73 -3.02
N PHE A 242 9.98 1.82 -2.24
CA PHE A 242 9.74 2.91 -1.31
C PHE A 242 9.71 2.43 0.15
N SER A 243 9.86 3.36 1.09
CA SER A 243 9.72 3.10 2.52
C SER A 243 8.72 4.06 3.15
N VAL A 244 7.65 3.49 3.74
CA VAL A 244 6.68 4.23 4.53
C VAL A 244 7.31 4.73 5.84
N ILE A 245 8.23 3.94 6.43
CA ILE A 245 8.98 4.36 7.63
C ILE A 245 9.81 5.62 7.33
N LYS A 246 10.49 5.67 6.17
CA LYS A 246 11.26 6.86 5.77
C LYS A 246 10.35 8.09 5.63
N LEU A 247 9.20 7.95 4.98
CA LEU A 247 8.20 9.01 4.85
C LEU A 247 7.76 9.52 6.23
N ILE A 248 7.40 8.61 7.15
CA ILE A 248 6.96 8.96 8.51
C ILE A 248 8.06 9.71 9.26
N ASN A 249 9.27 9.17 9.28
CA ASN A 249 10.39 9.76 10.01
C ASN A 249 10.75 11.16 9.50
N THR A 250 10.69 11.38 8.18
CA THR A 250 11.00 12.69 7.57
C THR A 250 10.01 13.76 8.02
N PHE A 251 8.72 13.44 8.09
CA PHE A 251 7.67 14.42 8.40
C PHE A 251 7.15 14.36 9.84
N THR A 252 7.79 13.58 10.71
CA THR A 252 7.49 13.59 12.14
C THR A 252 8.29 14.70 12.82
N PRO A 253 7.63 15.70 13.43
CA PRO A 253 8.33 16.79 14.10
C PRO A 253 9.09 16.29 15.33
N ASN A 254 10.26 16.88 15.59
CA ASN A 254 10.98 16.65 16.83
C ASN A 254 10.13 17.08 18.05
N ILE A 255 10.16 16.29 19.12
CA ILE A 255 9.31 16.40 20.32
C ILE A 255 9.28 17.83 20.92
N ASN A 256 10.30 18.64 20.64
CA ASN A 256 10.43 20.00 21.18
C ASN A 256 9.73 21.10 20.33
N HIS A 257 9.17 20.74 19.17
CA HIS A 257 8.54 21.71 18.26
C HIS A 257 7.22 21.12 17.73
N TYR A 258 6.22 21.00 18.62
CA TYR A 258 4.86 20.77 18.13
C TYR A 258 4.36 22.08 17.50
N PRO A 259 4.11 22.12 16.18
CA PRO A 259 3.43 23.26 15.58
C PRO A 259 2.02 23.32 16.23
N GLY A 260 1.54 24.52 16.50
CA GLY A 260 0.17 24.73 16.97
C GLY A 260 -0.87 24.17 15.99
N SER A 261 -2.16 24.38 16.30
CA SER A 261 -3.26 23.99 15.41
C SER A 261 -3.01 24.47 13.98
N LEU A 262 -3.45 23.68 12.99
CA LEU A 262 -3.38 24.08 11.58
C LEU A 262 -4.06 25.45 11.38
N ASN A 263 -3.39 26.31 10.68
CA ASN A 263 -3.94 27.60 10.30
C ASN A 263 -3.65 27.83 8.79
N PRO A 264 -4.64 27.85 7.92
CA PRO A 264 -6.07 27.80 8.19
C PRO A 264 -6.61 26.41 8.56
N HIS A 265 -7.65 26.38 9.41
CA HIS A 265 -8.41 25.18 9.71
C HIS A 265 -9.16 24.69 8.46
N HIS A 266 -9.00 23.40 8.11
CA HIS A 266 -9.70 22.78 7.00
C HIS A 266 -10.37 21.46 7.44
N PRO A 267 -11.71 21.35 7.34
CA PRO A 267 -12.46 20.24 7.90
C PRO A 267 -12.14 18.86 7.30
N HIS A 268 -11.59 18.81 6.09
CA HIS A 268 -11.16 17.58 5.47
C HIS A 268 -9.75 17.14 5.91
N LEU A 269 -8.95 18.05 6.46
CA LEU A 269 -7.55 17.81 6.79
C LEU A 269 -7.29 17.62 8.28
N ASP A 270 -8.07 18.32 9.11
CA ASP A 270 -7.85 18.31 10.55
C ASP A 270 -8.40 17.05 11.23
N THR A 271 -7.74 16.63 12.28
CA THR A 271 -8.25 15.63 13.22
C THR A 271 -8.98 16.32 14.38
N PRO A 272 -9.82 15.60 15.15
CA PRO A 272 -10.63 16.22 16.23
C PRO A 272 -9.82 16.71 17.43
N GLY A 273 -8.50 16.49 17.47
CA GLY A 273 -7.64 16.93 18.56
C GLY A 273 -7.18 18.38 18.49
N SER A 274 -6.42 18.81 19.47
CA SER A 274 -5.77 20.14 19.50
C SER A 274 -4.62 20.27 18.49
N TYR A 275 -4.17 19.17 17.95
CA TYR A 275 -3.05 19.08 17.01
C TYR A 275 -3.24 17.91 16.04
N THR A 276 -3.10 18.18 14.74
CA THR A 276 -3.10 17.14 13.72
C THR A 276 -1.66 16.77 13.36
N HIS A 277 -1.30 15.50 13.56
CA HIS A 277 0.03 15.01 13.18
C HIS A 277 0.25 15.17 11.66
N PRO A 278 1.43 15.63 11.17
CA PRO A 278 1.67 15.87 9.75
C PRO A 278 1.39 14.67 8.85
N ILE A 279 1.68 13.46 9.31
CA ILE A 279 1.35 12.23 8.56
C ILE A 279 -0.17 12.02 8.47
N MET A 280 -0.94 12.35 9.51
CA MET A 280 -2.40 12.28 9.45
C MET A 280 -3.00 13.35 8.55
N LEU A 281 -2.41 14.55 8.53
CA LEU A 281 -2.76 15.60 7.58
C LEU A 281 -2.52 15.14 6.14
N LEU A 282 -1.36 14.54 5.88
CA LEU A 282 -1.03 13.98 4.56
C LEU A 282 -2.02 12.85 4.19
N LEU A 283 -2.30 11.92 5.11
CA LEU A 283 -3.26 10.84 4.86
C LEU A 283 -4.67 11.38 4.56
N ASN A 284 -5.12 12.39 5.32
CA ASN A 284 -6.41 13.05 5.08
C ASN A 284 -6.47 13.74 3.71
N ALA A 285 -5.36 14.39 3.31
CA ALA A 285 -5.24 15.02 1.99
C ALA A 285 -5.29 13.99 0.85
N LEU A 286 -4.62 12.84 1.04
CA LEU A 286 -4.66 11.73 0.08
C LEU A 286 -6.07 11.16 -0.06
N LEU A 287 -6.75 10.86 1.04
CA LEU A 287 -8.11 10.32 1.07
C LEU A 287 -9.12 11.31 0.45
N THR A 288 -8.97 12.60 0.69
CA THR A 288 -9.88 13.63 0.17
C THR A 288 -9.42 14.26 -1.15
N GLN A 289 -8.48 13.59 -1.84
CA GLN A 289 -8.02 13.92 -3.20
C GLN A 289 -7.54 15.37 -3.35
N LYS A 290 -6.66 15.82 -2.44
CA LYS A 290 -6.00 17.14 -2.54
C LYS A 290 -4.78 17.09 -3.47
N ARG A 291 -4.39 18.24 -4.01
CA ARG A 291 -3.17 18.42 -4.82
C ARG A 291 -1.96 18.45 -3.88
N ILE A 292 -1.09 17.43 -3.99
CA ILE A 292 0.04 17.23 -3.07
C ILE A 292 1.34 17.32 -3.83
N ILE A 293 2.29 18.13 -3.35
CA ILE A 293 3.65 18.23 -3.88
C ILE A 293 4.66 17.79 -2.83
N PHE A 294 5.56 16.92 -3.21
CA PHE A 294 6.79 16.60 -2.49
C PHE A 294 7.95 17.37 -3.12
N LEU A 295 8.45 18.36 -2.42
CA LEU A 295 9.57 19.20 -2.86
C LEU A 295 10.88 18.70 -2.25
N GLY A 296 11.80 18.24 -3.12
CA GLY A 296 13.13 17.78 -2.75
C GLY A 296 14.24 18.60 -3.42
N HIS A 297 14.32 19.91 -3.12
CA HIS A 297 15.41 20.71 -3.65
C HIS A 297 16.76 20.19 -3.19
N GLY A 298 17.68 19.93 -4.15
CA GLY A 298 18.98 19.34 -3.88
C GLY A 298 19.00 17.83 -3.63
N HIS A 299 17.84 17.17 -3.50
CA HIS A 299 17.75 15.71 -3.39
C HIS A 299 17.82 15.01 -4.75
N PRO A 300 18.23 13.72 -4.80
CA PRO A 300 18.09 12.89 -5.99
C PRO A 300 16.63 12.79 -6.43
N SER A 301 16.36 12.84 -7.73
CA SER A 301 15.00 12.75 -8.27
C SER A 301 14.33 11.42 -7.92
N GLY A 302 15.10 10.31 -7.88
CA GLY A 302 14.60 9.01 -7.44
C GLY A 302 14.22 8.95 -5.96
N GLU A 303 14.89 9.71 -5.11
CA GLU A 303 14.49 9.84 -3.71
C GLU A 303 13.14 10.57 -3.59
N VAL A 304 12.96 11.66 -4.33
CA VAL A 304 11.70 12.42 -4.37
C VAL A 304 10.57 11.54 -4.91
N ALA A 305 10.82 10.80 -5.99
CA ALA A 305 9.86 9.84 -6.55
C ALA A 305 9.40 8.80 -5.51
N ASN A 306 10.31 8.29 -4.69
CA ASN A 306 9.97 7.32 -3.66
C ASN A 306 9.07 7.88 -2.55
N TYR A 307 9.13 9.17 -2.23
CA TYR A 307 8.18 9.81 -1.30
C TYR A 307 6.76 9.84 -1.88
N VAL A 308 6.62 10.13 -3.17
CA VAL A 308 5.32 10.09 -3.86
C VAL A 308 4.73 8.69 -3.85
N LEU A 309 5.54 7.68 -4.20
CA LEU A 309 5.11 6.28 -4.21
C LEU A 309 4.76 5.78 -2.81
N ALA A 310 5.52 6.19 -1.78
CA ALA A 310 5.20 5.91 -0.38
C ALA A 310 3.87 6.54 0.04
N ALA A 311 3.56 7.75 -0.43
CA ALA A 311 2.28 8.42 -0.17
C ALA A 311 1.11 7.69 -0.86
N CYS A 312 1.27 7.23 -2.11
CA CYS A 312 0.27 6.40 -2.79
C CYS A 312 -0.03 5.12 -1.99
N ALA A 313 1.01 4.43 -1.53
CA ALA A 313 0.85 3.27 -0.67
C ALA A 313 0.13 3.63 0.64
N LEU A 314 0.50 4.73 1.29
CA LEU A 314 -0.13 5.19 2.52
C LEU A 314 -1.64 5.42 2.33
N GLY A 315 -2.04 6.17 1.31
CA GLY A 315 -3.44 6.52 1.02
C GLY A 315 -4.29 5.32 0.61
N SER A 316 -3.72 4.36 -0.10
CA SER A 316 -4.40 3.14 -0.55
C SER A 316 -4.55 2.06 0.52
N GLY A 317 -4.02 2.28 1.74
CA GLY A 317 -3.91 1.23 2.75
C GLY A 317 -2.93 0.15 2.30
N CYS A 318 -1.76 0.56 1.85
CA CYS A 318 -0.71 -0.28 1.31
C CYS A 318 -1.21 -1.20 0.18
N GLY A 319 -1.94 -0.60 -0.76
CA GLY A 319 -2.43 -1.24 -1.98
C GLY A 319 -3.57 -2.24 -1.80
N THR A 320 -4.07 -2.43 -0.57
CA THR A 320 -5.02 -3.50 -0.26
C THR A 320 -6.46 -3.05 -0.14
N VAL A 321 -6.69 -1.79 0.23
CA VAL A 321 -8.02 -1.28 0.61
C VAL A 321 -8.63 -0.41 -0.48
N LEU A 322 -7.88 0.57 -0.95
CA LEU A 322 -8.31 1.55 -1.93
C LEU A 322 -7.38 1.55 -3.15
N ARG A 323 -7.88 2.03 -4.29
CA ARG A 323 -7.12 2.26 -5.52
C ARG A 323 -7.39 3.64 -6.12
N GLY A 324 -6.63 4.02 -7.14
CA GLY A 324 -6.75 5.29 -7.85
C GLY A 324 -5.78 6.36 -7.35
N PHE A 325 -4.70 5.97 -6.64
CA PHE A 325 -3.64 6.89 -6.22
C PHE A 325 -2.50 6.93 -7.24
N THR A 326 -2.03 5.78 -7.72
CA THR A 326 -0.97 5.69 -8.73
C THR A 326 -1.38 6.31 -10.07
N GLU A 327 -2.65 6.24 -10.43
CA GLU A 327 -3.18 6.84 -11.67
C GLU A 327 -3.06 8.37 -11.72
N ARG A 328 -3.02 9.03 -10.57
CA ARG A 328 -2.84 10.48 -10.41
C ARG A 328 -1.49 10.85 -9.79
N ALA A 329 -0.57 9.86 -9.71
CA ALA A 329 0.78 10.08 -9.21
C ALA A 329 1.72 10.51 -10.33
N PHE A 330 2.52 11.51 -10.03
CA PHE A 330 3.64 12.00 -10.82
C PHE A 330 4.90 11.84 -9.97
N PRO A 331 5.47 10.61 -9.89
CA PRO A 331 6.59 10.35 -8.98
C PRO A 331 7.74 11.34 -9.17
N TYR A 332 8.02 11.71 -10.42
CA TYR A 332 8.84 12.85 -10.76
C TYR A 332 8.17 13.68 -11.87
N THR A 333 8.18 15.00 -11.74
CA THR A 333 7.75 15.97 -12.75
C THR A 333 8.55 17.26 -12.63
N ASN A 334 8.47 18.11 -13.63
CA ASN A 334 9.22 19.37 -13.74
C ASN A 334 8.34 20.55 -14.16
N LEU A 335 8.94 21.72 -14.34
CA LEU A 335 8.20 22.95 -14.69
C LEU A 335 7.58 22.90 -16.09
N THR A 336 8.13 22.13 -17.04
CA THR A 336 7.59 22.04 -18.41
C THR A 336 6.24 21.31 -18.44
N SER A 337 5.95 20.47 -17.45
CA SER A 337 4.72 19.69 -17.36
C SER A 337 3.67 20.30 -16.39
N VAL A 338 3.85 21.52 -15.90
CA VAL A 338 2.94 22.14 -14.90
C VAL A 338 1.51 22.23 -15.41
N ASP A 339 1.31 22.66 -16.66
CA ASP A 339 -0.03 22.81 -17.21
C ASP A 339 -0.79 21.48 -17.28
N ASP A 340 -0.11 20.38 -17.60
CA ASP A 340 -0.70 19.03 -17.61
C ASP A 340 -0.92 18.50 -16.19
N LEU A 341 0.01 18.79 -15.29
CA LEU A 341 -0.15 18.46 -13.88
C LEU A 341 -1.40 19.12 -13.28
N LEU A 342 -1.64 20.38 -13.55
CA LEU A 342 -2.78 21.14 -13.03
C LEU A 342 -4.13 20.69 -13.60
N LYS A 343 -4.16 20.02 -14.75
CA LYS A 343 -5.37 19.38 -15.29
C LYS A 343 -5.78 18.13 -14.51
N CYS A 344 -4.84 17.50 -13.77
CA CYS A 344 -5.12 16.29 -13.01
C CYS A 344 -5.68 16.63 -11.62
N PRO A 345 -6.96 16.34 -11.32
CA PRO A 345 -7.55 16.67 -10.03
C PRO A 345 -6.94 15.83 -8.91
N GLY A 346 -6.42 16.52 -7.90
CA GLY A 346 -5.86 15.87 -6.71
C GLY A 346 -4.61 15.06 -6.99
N PHE A 347 -3.74 15.54 -7.84
CA PHE A 347 -2.46 14.90 -8.17
C PHE A 347 -1.54 14.74 -6.95
N ILE A 348 -0.59 13.79 -7.05
CA ILE A 348 0.47 13.55 -6.06
C ILE A 348 1.79 13.63 -6.83
N ALA A 349 2.55 14.71 -6.66
CA ALA A 349 3.71 15.00 -7.51
C ALA A 349 5.01 15.15 -6.71
N GLY A 350 6.11 14.69 -7.32
CA GLY A 350 7.47 14.89 -6.84
C GLY A 350 8.22 15.88 -7.72
N VAL A 351 8.81 16.89 -7.11
CA VAL A 351 9.53 17.98 -7.81
C VAL A 351 10.83 18.34 -7.09
N THR A 352 11.82 18.78 -7.86
CA THR A 352 13.11 19.23 -7.32
C THR A 352 13.28 20.75 -7.40
N ASN A 353 12.48 21.42 -8.19
CA ASN A 353 12.59 22.85 -8.42
C ASN A 353 11.88 23.67 -7.33
N PRO A 354 12.57 24.60 -6.63
CA PRO A 354 12.01 25.38 -5.53
C PRO A 354 10.90 26.37 -5.96
N THR A 355 10.78 26.71 -7.24
CA THR A 355 9.72 27.58 -7.78
C THR A 355 8.32 27.10 -7.38
N TYR A 356 8.10 25.81 -7.22
CA TYR A 356 6.82 25.27 -6.77
C TYR A 356 6.42 25.74 -5.36
N GLU A 357 7.38 26.04 -4.47
CA GLU A 357 7.08 26.56 -3.13
C GLU A 357 6.50 27.96 -3.17
N GLU A 358 6.91 28.78 -4.14
CA GLU A 358 6.47 30.16 -4.31
C GLU A 358 5.05 30.25 -4.90
N HIS A 359 4.63 29.26 -5.70
CA HIS A 359 3.34 29.23 -6.39
C HIS A 359 2.28 28.47 -5.61
N THR A 360 1.75 29.08 -4.54
CA THR A 360 0.77 28.46 -3.61
C THR A 360 -0.55 28.05 -4.27
N SER A 361 -0.89 28.60 -5.43
CA SER A 361 -2.08 28.24 -6.21
C SER A 361 -1.97 26.88 -6.94
N TRP A 362 -0.74 26.36 -7.11
CA TRP A 362 -0.52 25.10 -7.82
C TRP A 362 -0.79 23.87 -6.95
N TRP A 363 -0.78 23.99 -5.63
CA TRP A 363 -0.91 22.90 -4.70
C TRP A 363 -1.80 23.24 -3.50
N ASP A 364 -2.33 22.21 -2.86
CA ASP A 364 -3.08 22.30 -1.61
C ASP A 364 -2.17 21.98 -0.42
N ILE A 365 -1.28 21.00 -0.59
CA ILE A 365 -0.32 20.54 0.41
C ILE A 365 1.07 20.50 -0.20
N LEU A 366 2.03 21.12 0.48
CA LEU A 366 3.45 21.05 0.15
C LEU A 366 4.22 20.29 1.24
N CYS A 367 4.85 19.18 0.86
CA CYS A 367 5.72 18.38 1.70
C CYS A 367 7.18 18.68 1.35
N ASN A 368 7.84 19.54 2.10
CA ASN A 368 9.25 19.89 1.87
C ASN A 368 10.15 18.84 2.53
N ILE A 369 10.81 18.00 1.71
CA ILE A 369 11.63 16.87 2.15
C ILE A 369 12.85 17.33 2.94
N SER A 370 13.48 18.45 2.50
CA SER A 370 14.71 18.97 3.12
C SER A 370 14.48 19.50 4.54
N THR A 371 13.30 20.09 4.79
CA THR A 371 12.96 20.66 6.10
C THR A 371 12.10 19.75 6.97
N GLY A 372 11.54 18.67 6.39
CA GLY A 372 10.58 17.80 7.06
C GLY A 372 9.24 18.46 7.39
N LYS A 373 8.92 19.60 6.75
CA LYS A 373 7.71 20.37 7.02
C LYS A 373 6.62 20.09 6.01
N ILE A 374 5.38 19.95 6.48
CA ILE A 374 4.18 19.94 5.66
C ILE A 374 3.45 21.26 5.82
N THR A 375 3.15 21.92 4.69
CA THR A 375 2.48 23.22 4.65
C THR A 375 1.17 23.11 3.90
N VAL A 376 0.10 23.69 4.44
CA VAL A 376 -1.21 23.81 3.78
C VAL A 376 -1.26 25.12 3.05
N SER A 377 -1.71 25.13 1.80
CA SER A 377 -1.86 26.34 0.99
C SER A 377 -2.87 27.29 1.63
N LYS A 378 -2.55 28.59 1.57
CA LYS A 378 -3.48 29.66 1.97
C LYS A 378 -4.63 29.82 0.98
N ASP A 379 -4.40 29.38 -0.27
CA ASP A 379 -5.35 29.49 -1.38
C ASP A 379 -6.32 28.29 -1.43
N LEU A 380 -6.17 27.34 -0.49
CA LEU A 380 -7.06 26.18 -0.40
C LEU A 380 -8.48 26.65 -0.07
N GLU A 381 -9.36 26.61 -1.08
CA GLU A 381 -10.75 26.98 -0.92
C GLU A 381 -11.49 25.93 -0.07
N TYR A 382 -12.05 26.39 1.02
CA TYR A 382 -13.07 25.66 1.74
C TYR A 382 -14.43 26.04 1.17
N VAL A 383 -15.01 25.16 0.36
CA VAL A 383 -16.43 25.24 0.04
C VAL A 383 -17.20 24.99 1.33
N ARG A 384 -17.61 26.08 2.02
CA ARG A 384 -18.56 25.98 3.13
C ARG A 384 -19.75 25.15 2.63
N GLY A 385 -19.82 23.91 3.07
CA GLY A 385 -20.98 23.08 2.83
C GLY A 385 -22.23 23.89 3.11
N ARG A 386 -23.25 23.76 2.25
CA ARG A 386 -24.54 24.43 2.43
C ARG A 386 -24.92 24.37 3.90
N LYS A 387 -25.31 25.52 4.51
CA LYS A 387 -25.91 25.55 5.85
C LYS A 387 -26.97 24.47 5.90
N GLY A 388 -26.74 23.40 6.69
CA GLY A 388 -27.56 22.20 6.68
C GLY A 388 -26.86 20.96 6.11
N SER A 389 -25.51 20.92 6.03
CA SER A 389 -24.83 19.68 5.69
C SER A 389 -25.12 18.65 6.78
N ILE A 390 -25.35 17.40 6.36
CA ILE A 390 -25.63 16.26 7.26
C ILE A 390 -24.50 16.13 8.31
N ALA A 391 -23.25 16.43 7.94
CA ALA A 391 -22.11 16.45 8.83
C ALA A 391 -22.22 17.47 9.98
N SER A 392 -22.88 18.63 9.73
CA SER A 392 -23.14 19.64 10.78
C SER A 392 -24.19 19.14 11.77
N SER A 393 -25.26 18.50 11.31
CA SER A 393 -26.29 17.93 12.19
C SER A 393 -25.79 16.77 13.04
N VAL A 394 -24.96 15.88 12.48
CA VAL A 394 -24.31 14.78 13.23
C VAL A 394 -23.39 15.32 14.35
N LYS A 395 -22.65 16.40 14.07
CA LYS A 395 -21.83 17.05 15.10
C LYS A 395 -22.67 17.71 16.19
N GLU A 396 -23.76 18.40 15.83
CA GLU A 396 -24.67 19.03 16.77
C GLU A 396 -25.37 18.00 17.64
N GLU A 397 -25.87 16.88 17.07
CA GLU A 397 -26.48 15.80 17.84
C GLU A 397 -25.50 15.09 18.77
N ALA A 398 -24.24 14.91 18.34
CA ALA A 398 -23.19 14.35 19.20
C ALA A 398 -22.86 15.28 20.39
N ILE A 399 -22.80 16.59 20.16
CA ILE A 399 -22.59 17.60 21.22
C ILE A 399 -23.79 17.66 22.15
N VAL A 400 -25.04 17.65 21.63
CA VAL A 400 -26.26 17.66 22.43
C VAL A 400 -26.44 16.37 23.25
N SER A 401 -26.04 15.21 22.71
CA SER A 401 -26.10 13.94 23.45
C SER A 401 -25.08 13.87 24.60
N LEU A 402 -23.94 14.53 24.47
CA LEU A 402 -22.93 14.66 25.53
C LEU A 402 -23.39 15.62 26.63
N SER A 403 -24.24 16.62 26.33
CA SER A 403 -24.77 17.58 27.28
C SER A 403 -26.01 17.08 28.04
N ARG A 404 -26.63 15.97 27.63
CA ARG A 404 -27.83 15.38 28.26
C ARG A 404 -27.60 14.24 29.24
N SER A 405 -26.42 14.13 29.86
CA SER A 405 -26.28 13.25 31.03
C SER A 405 -27.05 13.84 32.24
N PRO A 406 -27.92 13.06 32.91
CA PRO A 406 -28.73 13.62 34.02
C PRO A 406 -27.87 13.89 35.24
N SER A 407 -27.76 15.13 35.50
CA SER A 407 -27.54 15.86 36.71
C SER A 407 -26.87 15.28 37.93
N MET A 408 -26.09 16.12 38.54
CA MET A 408 -26.40 16.62 39.89
C MET A 408 -25.88 18.06 40.05
N ASN A 409 -26.72 18.91 40.59
CA ASN A 409 -26.38 20.27 41.02
C ASN A 409 -25.11 20.28 41.87
N SER A 410 -24.12 21.02 41.48
CA SER A 410 -23.39 22.04 42.23
C SER A 410 -21.96 22.23 41.71
N TYR A 411 -21.56 23.48 41.77
CA TYR A 411 -20.26 24.08 41.46
C TYR A 411 -20.01 24.46 39.99
N LYS A 412 -20.30 25.74 39.73
CA LYS A 412 -19.68 26.53 38.67
C LYS A 412 -18.16 26.52 38.92
N ASP A 413 -17.39 26.06 37.99
CA ASP A 413 -15.98 26.36 37.66
C ASP A 413 -15.14 25.18 37.08
N THR A 414 -15.79 24.08 36.68
CA THR A 414 -15.05 22.94 36.10
C THR A 414 -15.32 22.69 34.61
N ASN A 415 -16.22 23.46 33.98
CA ASN A 415 -16.66 23.20 32.59
C ASN A 415 -15.63 23.53 31.49
N ALA A 416 -14.54 24.24 31.79
CA ALA A 416 -13.49 24.56 30.83
C ALA A 416 -12.42 23.45 30.68
N GLN A 417 -12.39 22.46 31.58
CA GLN A 417 -11.41 21.36 31.55
C GLN A 417 -12.00 20.03 31.07
N GLU A 418 -13.31 19.82 31.10
CA GLU A 418 -13.94 18.59 30.57
C GLU A 418 -14.16 18.60 29.06
N GLU A 419 -14.30 19.76 28.42
CA GLU A 419 -14.30 19.88 26.96
C GLU A 419 -12.95 19.51 26.30
N LYS A 420 -11.87 19.40 27.07
CA LYS A 420 -10.51 19.11 26.60
C LYS A 420 -10.15 17.62 26.49
N LYS A 421 -11.05 16.70 26.80
CA LYS A 421 -10.79 15.24 26.67
C LYS A 421 -11.64 14.55 25.62
N MET A 422 -11.79 15.13 24.45
CA MET A 422 -12.09 14.29 23.29
C MET A 422 -10.82 13.47 23.01
N VAL A 423 -10.90 12.16 23.23
CA VAL A 423 -9.82 11.23 22.90
C VAL A 423 -9.57 11.33 21.38
N ASP A 424 -8.44 11.87 20.99
CA ASP A 424 -8.02 11.94 19.60
C ASP A 424 -7.49 10.56 19.18
N THR A 425 -8.37 9.78 18.55
CA THR A 425 -8.04 8.42 18.08
C THR A 425 -6.91 8.42 17.03
N ASP A 426 -6.74 9.51 16.29
CA ASP A 426 -5.68 9.66 15.32
C ASP A 426 -4.33 9.94 16.00
N ALA A 427 -4.33 10.70 17.09
CA ALA A 427 -3.14 10.90 17.91
C ALA A 427 -2.70 9.59 18.58
N GLU A 428 -3.63 8.80 19.13
CA GLU A 428 -3.33 7.47 19.69
C GLU A 428 -2.76 6.53 18.62
N PHE A 429 -3.36 6.53 17.43
CA PHE A 429 -2.87 5.73 16.31
C PHE A 429 -1.43 6.10 15.94
N MET A 430 -1.15 7.40 15.78
CA MET A 430 0.20 7.86 15.44
C MET A 430 1.21 7.58 16.56
N GLN A 431 0.83 7.72 17.81
CA GLN A 431 1.68 7.34 18.93
C GLN A 431 2.01 5.84 18.89
N GLY A 432 1.04 4.99 18.57
CA GLY A 432 1.23 3.56 18.39
C GLY A 432 2.13 3.20 17.19
N VAL A 433 2.09 3.99 16.11
CA VAL A 433 3.00 3.85 14.96
C VAL A 433 4.42 4.24 15.33
N LEU A 434 4.60 5.41 15.94
CA LEU A 434 5.93 5.92 16.34
C LEU A 434 6.59 5.03 17.40
N SER A 435 5.82 4.52 18.35
CA SER A 435 6.29 3.54 19.34
C SER A 435 6.76 2.24 18.67
N ALA A 436 6.04 1.75 17.65
CA ALA A 436 6.43 0.56 16.91
C ALA A 436 7.71 0.80 16.09
N ILE A 437 7.87 1.97 15.46
CA ILE A 437 9.12 2.34 14.77
C ILE A 437 10.28 2.41 15.77
N GLY A 438 10.08 3.05 16.92
CA GLY A 438 11.07 3.13 17.98
C GLY A 438 11.46 1.78 18.58
N ALA A 439 10.54 0.82 18.59
CA ALA A 439 10.78 -0.58 18.97
C ALA A 439 11.35 -1.44 17.83
N HIS A 440 11.75 -0.83 16.71
CA HIS A 440 12.33 -1.50 15.53
C HIS A 440 11.43 -2.54 14.86
N TYR A 441 10.11 -2.37 14.92
CA TYR A 441 9.21 -3.15 14.07
C TYR A 441 9.47 -2.78 12.60
N GLY A 442 9.58 -3.80 11.74
CA GLY A 442 9.91 -3.64 10.33
C GLY A 442 8.82 -2.95 9.51
N GLU A 443 9.21 -2.57 8.28
CA GLU A 443 8.35 -1.91 7.29
C GLU A 443 6.98 -2.57 7.12
N THR A 444 6.95 -3.89 7.07
CA THR A 444 5.73 -4.68 6.90
C THR A 444 4.73 -4.50 8.04
N SER A 445 5.22 -4.43 9.29
CA SER A 445 4.36 -4.18 10.46
C SER A 445 3.76 -2.77 10.44
N ILE A 446 4.54 -1.78 10.00
CA ILE A 446 4.05 -0.40 9.89
C ILE A 446 3.02 -0.28 8.76
N ARG A 447 3.28 -0.91 7.61
CA ARG A 447 2.31 -0.98 6.51
C ARG A 447 1.00 -1.63 6.95
N ALA A 448 1.05 -2.72 7.72
CA ALA A 448 -0.15 -3.37 8.24
C ALA A 448 -0.99 -2.45 9.15
N LYS A 449 -0.35 -1.60 9.97
CA LYS A 449 -1.07 -0.61 10.79
C LYS A 449 -1.84 0.40 9.93
N PHE A 450 -1.24 0.93 8.86
CA PHE A 450 -1.93 1.85 7.96
C PHE A 450 -3.00 1.16 7.12
N GLN A 451 -2.80 -0.08 6.74
CA GLN A 451 -3.85 -0.90 6.12
C GLN A 451 -5.07 -1.03 7.04
N ASP A 452 -4.86 -1.39 8.31
CA ASP A 452 -5.93 -1.50 9.31
C ASP A 452 -6.63 -0.15 9.53
N TYR A 453 -5.88 0.96 9.53
CA TYR A 453 -6.43 2.30 9.68
C TYR A 453 -7.34 2.68 8.50
N VAL A 454 -6.87 2.53 7.26
CA VAL A 454 -7.65 2.84 6.05
C VAL A 454 -8.85 1.89 5.92
N LEU A 455 -8.68 0.61 6.26
CA LEU A 455 -9.79 -0.35 6.30
C LEU A 455 -10.86 0.06 7.33
N LYS A 456 -10.44 0.50 8.53
CA LYS A 456 -11.36 1.05 9.55
C LYS A 456 -12.10 2.27 9.01
N PHE A 457 -11.39 3.19 8.31
CA PHE A 457 -11.98 4.40 7.74
C PHE A 457 -13.08 4.09 6.71
N VAL A 458 -12.82 3.20 5.74
CA VAL A 458 -13.84 2.86 4.73
C VAL A 458 -15.04 2.14 5.33
N ARG A 459 -14.83 1.29 6.34
CA ARG A 459 -15.92 0.63 7.07
C ARG A 459 -16.74 1.60 7.91
N LEU A 460 -16.09 2.64 8.45
CA LEU A 460 -16.77 3.74 9.14
C LEU A 460 -17.59 4.58 8.16
N ALA A 461 -17.09 4.78 6.94
CA ALA A 461 -17.83 5.45 5.88
C ALA A 461 -19.06 4.65 5.44
N ASP A 462 -18.95 3.33 5.29
CA ASP A 462 -20.10 2.45 5.04
C ASP A 462 -21.18 2.60 6.14
N LEU A 463 -20.76 2.64 7.40
CA LEU A 463 -21.67 2.82 8.54
C LEU A 463 -22.31 4.22 8.55
N TYR A 464 -21.52 5.25 8.24
CA TYR A 464 -22.02 6.62 8.09
C TYR A 464 -23.08 6.71 6.99
N GLU A 465 -22.87 6.06 5.87
CA GLU A 465 -23.84 6.02 4.77
C GLU A 465 -25.17 5.35 5.17
N GLN A 466 -25.10 4.28 5.96
CA GLN A 466 -26.29 3.59 6.47
C GLN A 466 -27.05 4.47 7.46
N GLU A 467 -26.38 5.03 8.47
CA GLU A 467 -27.04 5.72 9.57
C GLU A 467 -27.42 7.17 9.25
N VAL A 468 -26.63 7.86 8.44
CA VAL A 468 -26.79 9.28 8.17
C VAL A 468 -27.40 9.54 6.80
N CYS A 469 -27.03 8.78 5.77
CA CYS A 469 -27.54 8.95 4.41
C CYS A 469 -28.75 8.04 4.12
N GLY A 470 -29.14 7.15 5.04
CA GLY A 470 -30.29 6.27 4.88
C GLY A 470 -30.14 5.19 3.81
N LEU A 471 -28.90 4.84 3.45
CA LEU A 471 -28.64 3.74 2.53
C LEU A 471 -28.98 2.39 3.18
N PRO A 472 -29.37 1.36 2.40
CA PRO A 472 -29.71 0.07 2.96
C PRO A 472 -28.54 -0.52 3.74
N ALA A 473 -28.83 -1.04 4.94
CA ALA A 473 -27.83 -1.69 5.78
C ALA A 473 -27.33 -2.97 5.08
N LYS A 474 -26.02 -3.22 5.18
CA LYS A 474 -25.47 -4.52 4.81
C LYS A 474 -25.92 -5.54 5.85
N GLU A 475 -26.66 -6.55 5.42
CA GLU A 475 -27.17 -7.59 6.30
C GLU A 475 -26.01 -8.47 6.79
N SER A 476 -25.98 -8.72 8.09
CA SER A 476 -25.10 -9.68 8.74
C SER A 476 -25.75 -10.11 10.05
N THR A 477 -25.83 -11.39 10.28
CA THR A 477 -26.46 -12.00 11.48
C THR A 477 -25.84 -11.53 12.80
N LEU A 478 -24.53 -11.24 12.79
CA LEU A 478 -23.76 -10.78 13.97
C LEU A 478 -23.31 -9.32 13.87
N GLY A 479 -23.98 -8.52 13.02
CA GLY A 479 -23.68 -7.12 12.78
C GLY A 479 -22.52 -6.87 11.81
N TYR A 480 -22.48 -5.68 11.24
CA TYR A 480 -21.51 -5.23 10.23
C TYR A 480 -20.75 -3.98 10.72
N GLY A 481 -19.58 -3.71 10.12
CA GLY A 481 -18.83 -2.47 10.33
C GLY A 481 -17.74 -2.54 11.39
N PRO A 482 -17.17 -1.40 11.82
CA PRO A 482 -16.13 -1.33 12.82
C PRO A 482 -16.59 -1.82 14.21
N VAL A 483 -15.63 -2.23 15.03
CA VAL A 483 -15.88 -2.60 16.43
C VAL A 483 -15.57 -1.39 17.32
N PHE A 484 -16.54 -1.00 18.14
CA PHE A 484 -16.44 0.09 19.10
C PHE A 484 -16.52 -0.47 20.52
N ALA A 485 -15.95 0.25 21.49
CA ALA A 485 -16.02 -0.12 22.89
C ALA A 485 -17.45 0.04 23.45
N ASP A 486 -18.14 1.09 23.02
CA ASP A 486 -19.51 1.42 23.42
C ASP A 486 -20.18 2.30 22.34
N GLU A 487 -21.48 2.53 22.47
CA GLU A 487 -22.26 3.35 21.54
C GLU A 487 -21.84 4.83 21.55
N GLY A 488 -21.31 5.32 22.68
CA GLY A 488 -20.73 6.66 22.78
C GLY A 488 -19.45 6.79 21.94
N ALA A 489 -18.59 5.77 21.95
CA ALA A 489 -17.41 5.72 21.12
C ALA A 489 -17.77 5.71 19.62
N LYS A 490 -18.80 4.96 19.24
CA LYS A 490 -19.33 4.94 17.85
C LYS A 490 -19.75 6.33 17.40
N LYS A 491 -20.58 7.01 18.20
CA LYS A 491 -21.07 8.38 17.86
C LYS A 491 -19.91 9.38 17.76
N ARG A 492 -18.95 9.32 18.68
CA ARG A 492 -17.76 10.20 18.64
C ARG A 492 -16.93 9.97 17.37
N GLU A 493 -16.65 8.71 17.01
CA GLU A 493 -15.87 8.40 15.81
C GLU A 493 -16.59 8.79 14.52
N LEU A 494 -17.92 8.58 14.42
CA LEU A 494 -18.71 9.03 13.27
C LEU A 494 -18.67 10.56 13.15
N ALA A 495 -18.90 11.29 14.22
CA ALA A 495 -18.85 12.75 14.22
C ALA A 495 -17.46 13.29 13.86
N ALA A 496 -16.41 12.67 14.39
CA ALA A 496 -15.02 13.06 14.11
C ALA A 496 -14.62 12.86 12.63
N ASN A 497 -15.17 11.84 11.98
CA ASN A 497 -14.83 11.48 10.61
C ASN A 497 -15.81 12.01 9.55
N ALA A 498 -16.96 12.55 9.94
CA ALA A 498 -18.03 12.94 9.02
C ALA A 498 -17.55 13.80 7.85
N ASN A 499 -16.80 14.87 8.12
CA ASN A 499 -16.29 15.75 7.05
C ASN A 499 -15.30 15.04 6.12
N ARG A 500 -14.42 14.19 6.66
CA ARG A 500 -13.45 13.42 5.87
C ARG A 500 -14.18 12.41 4.97
N ILE A 501 -15.20 11.75 5.51
CA ILE A 501 -16.04 10.81 4.75
C ILE A 501 -16.76 11.52 3.62
N GLU A 502 -17.40 12.67 3.87
CA GLU A 502 -18.06 13.46 2.83
C GLU A 502 -17.07 13.92 1.74
N GLY A 503 -15.86 14.35 2.14
CA GLY A 503 -14.81 14.68 1.18
C GLY A 503 -14.35 13.48 0.35
N TRP A 504 -14.17 12.31 0.97
CA TRP A 504 -13.78 11.09 0.28
C TRP A 504 -14.85 10.59 -0.70
N ARG A 505 -16.14 10.69 -0.34
CA ARG A 505 -17.26 10.29 -1.20
C ARG A 505 -17.32 11.05 -2.53
N GLN A 506 -16.65 12.19 -2.65
CA GLN A 506 -16.56 12.98 -3.88
C GLN A 506 -15.37 12.58 -4.77
N THR A 507 -14.55 11.63 -4.34
CA THR A 507 -13.30 11.25 -5.02
C THR A 507 -13.47 10.09 -5.99
N ILE A 508 -12.49 9.95 -6.91
CA ILE A 508 -12.40 8.78 -7.80
C ILE A 508 -12.16 7.50 -6.99
N SER A 509 -11.36 7.57 -5.92
CA SER A 509 -11.10 6.42 -5.05
C SER A 509 -12.37 5.86 -4.42
N TYR A 510 -13.35 6.69 -4.06
CA TYR A 510 -14.64 6.22 -3.57
C TYR A 510 -15.44 5.49 -4.65
N LYS A 511 -15.47 5.99 -5.89
CA LYS A 511 -16.14 5.32 -7.01
C LYS A 511 -15.54 3.94 -7.29
N TYR A 512 -14.21 3.83 -7.25
CA TYR A 512 -13.53 2.55 -7.37
C TYR A 512 -13.87 1.62 -6.21
N TYR A 513 -13.89 2.14 -4.98
CA TYR A 513 -14.27 1.35 -3.81
C TYR A 513 -15.66 0.76 -3.93
N GLN A 514 -16.66 1.55 -4.38
CA GLN A 514 -18.03 1.07 -4.59
C GLN A 514 -18.08 -0.07 -5.63
N LYS A 515 -17.39 0.09 -6.78
CA LYS A 515 -17.30 -0.94 -7.83
C LYS A 515 -16.63 -2.22 -7.32
N ASP A 516 -15.49 -2.07 -6.64
CA ASP A 516 -14.74 -3.21 -6.11
C ASP A 516 -15.52 -3.94 -5.01
N GLN A 517 -16.26 -3.19 -4.18
CA GLN A 517 -17.09 -3.76 -3.13
C GLN A 517 -18.27 -4.54 -3.72
N ALA A 518 -18.97 -4.01 -4.72
CA ALA A 518 -20.05 -4.72 -5.41
C ALA A 518 -19.52 -6.04 -6.00
N SER A 519 -18.41 -6.00 -6.72
CA SER A 519 -17.80 -7.19 -7.30
C SER A 519 -17.34 -8.21 -6.24
N ARG A 520 -16.83 -7.76 -5.09
CA ARG A 520 -16.47 -8.68 -3.99
C ARG A 520 -17.70 -9.35 -3.39
N MET A 521 -18.78 -8.61 -3.20
CA MET A 521 -20.02 -9.17 -2.66
C MET A 521 -20.64 -10.22 -3.62
N GLU A 522 -20.63 -9.96 -4.92
CA GLU A 522 -21.12 -10.91 -5.93
C GLU A 522 -20.28 -12.21 -5.95
N ASN A 523 -18.97 -12.12 -5.73
CA ASN A 523 -18.05 -13.27 -5.78
C ASN A 523 -17.78 -13.91 -4.41
N SER A 524 -18.32 -13.37 -3.31
CA SER A 524 -18.11 -13.88 -1.96
C SER A 524 -18.80 -15.23 -1.78
N CYS A 525 -18.07 -16.17 -1.18
CA CYS A 525 -18.58 -17.48 -0.77
C CYS A 525 -19.11 -17.47 0.67
N ILE A 526 -18.79 -16.43 1.44
CA ILE A 526 -19.26 -16.21 2.81
C ILE A 526 -20.30 -15.08 2.78
N GLN A 527 -21.55 -15.46 2.91
CA GLN A 527 -22.67 -14.52 2.95
C GLN A 527 -23.15 -14.36 4.39
N ASP A 528 -23.80 -13.24 4.69
CA ASP A 528 -24.44 -12.92 5.97
C ASP A 528 -23.50 -12.95 7.19
N LEU A 529 -22.17 -12.93 6.99
CA LEU A 529 -21.18 -12.90 8.04
C LEU A 529 -20.05 -11.92 7.72
N ASP A 530 -19.87 -10.91 8.57
CA ASP A 530 -18.69 -10.05 8.55
C ASP A 530 -17.54 -10.68 9.33
N VAL A 531 -16.78 -11.53 8.67
CA VAL A 531 -15.66 -12.27 9.26
C VAL A 531 -14.63 -11.34 9.93
N TYR A 532 -14.27 -10.23 9.24
CA TYR A 532 -13.30 -9.27 9.77
C TYR A 532 -13.78 -8.64 11.08
N ARG A 533 -15.08 -8.29 11.17
CA ARG A 533 -15.67 -7.75 12.40
C ARG A 533 -15.57 -8.74 13.54
N GLN A 534 -15.92 -10.01 13.31
CA GLN A 534 -15.92 -11.02 14.38
C GLN A 534 -14.49 -11.32 14.86
N ILE A 535 -13.52 -11.43 13.95
CA ILE A 535 -12.10 -11.56 14.32
C ILE A 535 -11.65 -10.32 15.12
N SER A 536 -12.05 -9.12 14.70
CA SER A 536 -11.73 -7.87 15.40
C SER A 536 -12.34 -7.79 16.79
N LYS A 537 -13.56 -8.32 16.99
CA LYS A 537 -14.18 -8.45 18.32
C LYS A 537 -13.34 -9.34 19.24
N LEU A 538 -13.03 -10.56 18.79
CA LEU A 538 -12.22 -11.51 19.57
C LEU A 538 -10.84 -10.94 19.93
N LYS A 539 -10.28 -10.06 19.09
CA LYS A 539 -8.95 -9.46 19.30
C LYS A 539 -8.98 -8.25 20.22
N LYS A 540 -9.98 -7.38 20.09
CA LYS A 540 -9.98 -6.03 20.71
C LYS A 540 -10.79 -5.96 22.00
N LEU A 541 -11.86 -6.70 22.11
CA LEU A 541 -12.74 -6.64 23.29
C LEU A 541 -12.20 -7.54 24.40
N LYS A 542 -11.99 -6.96 25.57
CA LYS A 542 -11.50 -7.69 26.75
C LYS A 542 -12.56 -8.59 27.37
N GLN A 543 -13.82 -8.22 27.22
CA GLN A 543 -14.96 -8.96 27.76
C GLN A 543 -16.04 -9.06 26.68
N ILE A 544 -16.34 -10.27 26.28
CA ILE A 544 -17.44 -10.61 25.39
C ILE A 544 -18.26 -11.67 26.12
N PRO A 545 -19.61 -11.57 26.16
CA PRO A 545 -20.45 -12.62 26.73
C PRO A 545 -20.19 -14.00 26.09
N ASP A 546 -20.19 -15.04 26.89
CA ASP A 546 -19.91 -16.42 26.43
C ASP A 546 -20.83 -16.84 25.27
N ASP A 547 -22.11 -16.46 25.34
CA ASP A 547 -23.10 -16.76 24.29
C ASP A 547 -22.73 -16.10 22.96
N GLU A 548 -22.20 -14.85 23.00
CA GLU A 548 -21.75 -14.15 21.80
C GLU A 548 -20.47 -14.78 21.23
N VAL A 549 -19.51 -15.17 22.09
CA VAL A 549 -18.30 -15.88 21.65
C VAL A 549 -18.68 -17.22 21.00
N LEU A 550 -19.61 -17.95 21.61
CA LEU A 550 -20.10 -19.23 21.06
C LEU A 550 -20.72 -19.02 19.67
N ALA A 551 -21.63 -18.03 19.55
CA ALA A 551 -22.26 -17.68 18.27
C ALA A 551 -21.24 -17.30 17.19
N ILE A 552 -20.13 -16.60 17.54
CA ILE A 552 -19.05 -16.27 16.62
C ILE A 552 -18.37 -17.54 16.09
N TYR A 553 -17.98 -18.49 16.98
CA TYR A 553 -17.34 -19.74 16.54
C TYR A 553 -18.29 -20.63 15.73
N GLU A 554 -19.57 -20.68 16.06
CA GLU A 554 -20.58 -21.41 15.27
C GLU A 554 -20.75 -20.78 13.87
N ALA A 555 -20.79 -19.45 13.78
CA ALA A 555 -20.83 -18.76 12.49
C ALA A 555 -19.56 -19.02 11.65
N PHE A 556 -18.39 -19.07 12.26
CA PHE A 556 -17.16 -19.46 11.57
C PHE A 556 -17.20 -20.88 11.04
N LEU A 557 -17.68 -21.83 11.85
CA LEU A 557 -17.85 -23.21 11.44
C LEU A 557 -18.82 -23.36 10.27
N ASN A 558 -19.94 -22.66 10.29
CA ASN A 558 -20.93 -22.69 9.21
C ASN A 558 -20.38 -22.11 7.89
N ASN A 559 -19.39 -21.23 7.97
CA ASN A 559 -18.80 -20.52 6.83
C ASN A 559 -17.37 -21.00 6.46
N THR A 560 -16.95 -22.18 6.91
CA THR A 560 -15.64 -22.79 6.57
C THR A 560 -15.78 -24.24 6.11
N ILE A 561 -16.83 -24.54 5.33
CA ILE A 561 -17.16 -25.90 4.87
C ILE A 561 -16.38 -26.26 3.61
N THR A 562 -16.32 -25.35 2.64
CA THR A 562 -15.67 -25.55 1.35
C THR A 562 -14.26 -24.96 1.33
N HIS A 563 -13.40 -25.47 0.43
CA HIS A 563 -12.05 -24.91 0.26
C HIS A 563 -12.08 -23.42 -0.08
N ARG A 564 -13.00 -22.96 -0.94
CA ARG A 564 -13.14 -21.54 -1.29
C ARG A 564 -13.53 -20.68 -0.09
N GLN A 565 -14.44 -21.16 0.76
CA GLN A 565 -14.79 -20.49 2.01
C GLN A 565 -13.60 -20.42 2.98
N VAL A 566 -12.79 -21.47 3.07
CA VAL A 566 -11.57 -21.45 3.91
C VAL A 566 -10.58 -20.42 3.39
N ILE A 567 -10.34 -20.32 2.08
CA ILE A 567 -9.48 -19.30 1.48
C ILE A 567 -10.01 -17.91 1.80
N GLU A 568 -11.29 -17.65 1.57
CA GLU A 568 -11.90 -16.36 1.88
C GLU A 568 -11.81 -16.03 3.37
N PHE A 569 -12.13 -16.97 4.25
CA PHE A 569 -12.03 -16.82 5.71
C PHE A 569 -10.61 -16.44 6.16
N LEU A 570 -9.60 -17.20 5.69
CA LEU A 570 -8.20 -16.97 6.04
C LEU A 570 -7.66 -15.62 5.51
N SER A 571 -8.21 -15.10 4.43
CA SER A 571 -7.81 -13.80 3.87
C SER A 571 -8.15 -12.61 4.79
N TYR A 572 -9.10 -12.78 5.70
CA TYR A 572 -9.47 -11.77 6.69
C TYR A 572 -8.62 -11.79 7.97
N LEU A 573 -7.68 -12.74 8.09
CA LEU A 573 -6.78 -12.82 9.23
C LEU A 573 -5.86 -11.60 9.28
N PRO A 574 -5.51 -11.10 10.49
CA PRO A 574 -4.63 -9.95 10.62
C PRO A 574 -3.22 -10.29 10.12
N GLN A 575 -2.70 -9.40 9.29
CA GLN A 575 -1.35 -9.54 8.75
C GLN A 575 -0.29 -9.38 9.86
N HIS A 576 0.79 -10.20 9.80
CA HIS A 576 1.96 -10.12 10.69
C HIS A 576 1.66 -10.11 12.20
N GLN A 577 0.54 -10.69 12.61
CA GLN A 577 0.13 -10.77 14.02
C GLN A 577 -0.15 -12.21 14.47
N GLY A 578 0.59 -13.16 13.94
CA GLY A 578 0.46 -14.56 14.30
C GLY A 578 -0.75 -15.27 13.66
N GLY A 579 -1.27 -14.78 12.53
CA GLY A 579 -2.30 -15.44 11.74
C GLY A 579 -3.53 -15.85 12.57
N LEU A 580 -3.60 -17.14 12.97
CA LEU A 580 -4.71 -17.68 13.77
C LEU A 580 -4.74 -17.23 15.24
N SER A 581 -3.81 -16.37 15.69
CA SER A 581 -3.71 -15.98 17.11
C SER A 581 -5.03 -15.44 17.70
N PRO A 582 -5.82 -14.59 17.03
CA PRO A 582 -7.10 -14.13 17.56
C PRO A 582 -8.12 -15.25 17.78
N LEU A 583 -8.10 -16.26 16.90
CA LEU A 583 -8.99 -17.43 17.00
C LEU A 583 -8.51 -18.40 18.08
N GLY A 584 -7.19 -18.46 18.29
CA GLY A 584 -6.59 -19.32 19.30
C GLY A 584 -6.97 -18.99 20.75
N VAL A 585 -7.51 -17.80 20.99
CA VAL A 585 -8.02 -17.40 22.33
C VAL A 585 -9.11 -18.36 22.80
N GLY A 586 -9.95 -18.86 21.91
CA GLY A 586 -11.00 -19.83 22.22
C GLY A 586 -10.47 -21.16 22.80
N LEU A 587 -9.26 -21.59 22.44
CA LEU A 587 -8.64 -22.82 22.98
C LEU A 587 -8.32 -22.70 24.49
N PHE A 588 -8.21 -21.48 25.02
CA PHE A 588 -7.93 -21.19 26.43
C PHE A 588 -9.15 -20.70 27.20
N HIS A 589 -10.32 -20.63 26.54
CA HIS A 589 -11.52 -20.07 27.16
C HIS A 589 -11.97 -20.91 28.38
N SER A 590 -12.55 -20.25 29.42
CA SER A 590 -13.06 -20.94 30.61
C SER A 590 -14.20 -21.89 30.28
N ASN A 591 -15.10 -21.49 29.38
CA ASN A 591 -16.25 -22.28 28.95
C ASN A 591 -15.82 -23.47 28.07
N PRO A 592 -16.16 -24.73 28.45
CA PRO A 592 -15.78 -25.92 27.70
C PRO A 592 -16.39 -25.99 26.30
N LEU A 593 -17.63 -25.49 26.10
CA LEU A 593 -18.30 -25.48 24.80
C LEU A 593 -17.55 -24.59 23.79
N ILE A 594 -17.06 -23.43 24.23
CA ILE A 594 -16.28 -22.54 23.37
C ILE A 594 -14.96 -23.20 22.98
N ARG A 595 -14.29 -23.90 23.93
CA ARG A 595 -13.06 -24.66 23.61
C ARG A 595 -13.31 -25.75 22.58
N GLU A 596 -14.43 -26.47 22.70
CA GLU A 596 -14.83 -27.49 21.75
C GLU A 596 -15.06 -26.94 20.34
N LYS A 597 -15.82 -25.83 20.22
CA LYS A 597 -16.06 -25.17 18.94
C LYS A 597 -14.79 -24.57 18.33
N ALA A 598 -13.92 -24.00 19.15
CA ALA A 598 -12.61 -23.53 18.68
C ALA A 598 -11.75 -24.70 18.16
N LEU A 599 -11.71 -25.83 18.88
CA LEU A 599 -11.02 -27.05 18.43
C LEU A 599 -11.59 -27.58 17.11
N GLU A 600 -12.92 -27.63 16.98
CA GLU A 600 -13.59 -28.07 15.75
C GLU A 600 -13.21 -27.15 14.57
N LEU A 601 -13.17 -25.84 14.77
CA LEU A 601 -12.75 -24.88 13.75
C LEU A 601 -11.29 -25.14 13.31
N PHE A 602 -10.37 -25.32 14.26
CA PHE A 602 -8.96 -25.59 13.96
C PHE A 602 -8.78 -26.93 13.21
N ARG A 603 -9.46 -27.99 13.62
CA ARG A 603 -9.47 -29.27 12.88
C ARG A 603 -10.01 -29.15 11.46
N ARG A 604 -11.01 -28.29 11.27
CA ARG A 604 -11.58 -28.03 9.94
C ARG A 604 -10.61 -27.26 9.06
N LEU A 605 -9.96 -26.23 9.59
CA LEU A 605 -8.92 -25.48 8.88
C LEU A 605 -7.73 -26.39 8.51
N GLU A 606 -7.30 -27.27 9.41
CA GLU A 606 -6.18 -28.20 9.20
C GLU A 606 -6.39 -29.14 8.01
N ARG A 607 -7.65 -29.50 7.70
CA ARG A 607 -7.99 -30.33 6.52
C ARG A 607 -7.74 -29.64 5.19
N SER A 608 -7.66 -28.31 5.18
CA SER A 608 -7.31 -27.52 3.99
C SER A 608 -5.79 -27.40 3.86
N PRO A 609 -5.20 -27.55 2.66
CA PRO A 609 -3.75 -27.37 2.46
C PRO A 609 -3.24 -26.02 2.99
N VAL A 610 -3.96 -24.94 2.73
CA VAL A 610 -3.62 -23.59 3.18
C VAL A 610 -3.81 -23.44 4.68
N GLY A 611 -4.92 -23.90 5.23
CA GLY A 611 -5.19 -23.85 6.68
C GLY A 611 -4.20 -24.68 7.49
N SER A 612 -3.75 -25.84 6.97
CA SER A 612 -2.70 -26.66 7.59
C SER A 612 -1.38 -25.88 7.77
N LYS A 613 -1.01 -25.03 6.81
CA LYS A 613 0.19 -24.16 6.94
C LYS A 613 0.04 -23.16 8.10
N PHE A 614 -1.15 -22.55 8.26
CA PHE A 614 -1.43 -21.69 9.41
C PHE A 614 -1.40 -22.42 10.75
N ILE A 615 -1.87 -23.67 10.81
CA ILE A 615 -1.79 -24.50 12.02
C ILE A 615 -0.33 -24.84 12.36
N GLN A 616 0.52 -25.09 11.36
CA GLN A 616 1.95 -25.32 11.57
C GLN A 616 2.66 -24.10 12.15
N ASP A 617 2.18 -22.90 11.85
CA ASP A 617 2.78 -21.62 12.28
C ASP A 617 2.18 -21.09 13.61
N LEU A 618 1.31 -21.86 14.28
CA LEU A 618 0.80 -21.52 15.59
C LEU A 618 1.92 -21.29 16.61
N SER A 619 1.74 -20.34 17.51
CA SER A 619 2.65 -20.16 18.63
C SER A 619 2.77 -21.42 19.46
N LYS A 620 3.93 -21.63 20.11
CA LYS A 620 4.18 -22.83 20.93
C LYS A 620 3.08 -23.08 21.96
N PHE A 621 2.55 -22.03 22.58
CA PHE A 621 1.48 -22.15 23.58
C PHE A 621 0.14 -22.58 22.95
N GLN A 622 -0.22 -22.00 21.81
CA GLN A 622 -1.44 -22.35 21.10
C GLN A 622 -1.38 -23.77 20.55
N LYS A 623 -0.21 -24.20 20.06
CA LYS A 623 0.02 -25.55 19.56
C LYS A 623 -0.15 -26.60 20.67
N ILE A 624 0.44 -26.36 21.84
CA ILE A 624 0.26 -27.22 23.00
C ILE A 624 -1.22 -27.26 23.45
N ALA A 625 -1.91 -26.11 23.45
CA ALA A 625 -3.32 -26.07 23.79
C ALA A 625 -4.18 -26.85 22.81
N TYR A 626 -3.92 -26.68 21.51
CA TYR A 626 -4.60 -27.42 20.44
C TYR A 626 -4.39 -28.93 20.59
N GLU A 627 -3.15 -29.38 20.72
CA GLU A 627 -2.81 -30.83 20.89
C GLU A 627 -3.45 -31.41 22.16
N ARG A 628 -3.43 -30.68 23.28
CA ARG A 628 -4.07 -31.15 24.54
C ARG A 628 -5.59 -31.25 24.45
N GLN A 629 -6.24 -30.32 23.75
CA GLN A 629 -7.69 -30.36 23.55
C GLN A 629 -8.06 -31.48 22.55
N ALA A 630 -7.24 -31.68 21.50
CA ALA A 630 -7.43 -32.77 20.53
C ALA A 630 -7.34 -34.17 21.20
N ALA A 631 -6.36 -34.39 22.07
CA ALA A 631 -6.16 -35.65 22.78
C ALA A 631 -7.26 -35.97 23.83
N LYS A 632 -8.09 -35.00 24.22
CA LYS A 632 -9.23 -35.26 25.15
C LYS A 632 -10.49 -35.73 24.43
N VAL A 633 -10.57 -35.55 23.13
CA VAL A 633 -11.74 -35.84 22.30
C VAL A 633 -11.54 -37.18 21.54
N GLU A 634 -10.29 -37.68 21.42
CA GLU A 634 -9.94 -39.04 21.04
C GLU A 634 -10.10 -39.97 22.23
#